data_d30ef01aa927134b7b0ca2a4192fc379
#
_entry.id   d30ef01aa927134b7b0ca2a4192fc379
#
_cell.length_a   1.000
_cell.length_b   1.000
_cell.length_c   1.000
_cell.angle_alpha   90.00
_cell.angle_beta   90.00
_cell.angle_gamma   90.00
#
_symmetry.space_group_name_H-M   'P 1'
#
loop_
_entity.id
_entity.type
_entity.pdbx_description
1 polymer ?
#
loop_
_entity_poly.entity_id
_entity_poly.type
_entity_poly.pdbx_seq_one_letter_code
_entity_poly.pdbx_strand_id
1 'polypeptide(L)'
;MDKFKCILLFVMLQAHLPASAEYAPTLVQDSLRVLYPSAQIVGWSIDNSYYVAGFKHNGFDMKVWFDNKGRWVMKQTDWQVMDEAPDAVYHTFTFGPYSTDEVLDVTLVEFPKQQAQVVVQIGIDNADTEYQLFYLMDGELINARNVTNSSNILGASTFL
;
A
#
# COMPACT_ATOMS: atom_id res chain seq x y z
N MET A 1 11.53 45.76 -50.78
CA MET A 1 11.43 44.34 -51.23
C MET A 1 11.88 43.47 -50.08
N ASP A 2 10.97 43.24 -49.15
CA ASP A 2 11.30 42.55 -47.92
C ASP A 2 10.79 41.11 -47.98
N LYS A 3 11.72 40.18 -47.81
CA LYS A 3 11.44 38.74 -47.82
C LYS A 3 11.02 38.32 -46.45
N PHE A 4 9.71 38.16 -46.25
CA PHE A 4 9.15 37.49 -45.05
C PHE A 4 9.59 36.01 -45.05
N LYS A 5 10.50 35.66 -44.15
CA LYS A 5 10.79 34.26 -43.82
C LYS A 5 9.76 33.78 -42.82
N CYS A 6 8.81 32.97 -43.29
CA CYS A 6 7.87 32.25 -42.47
C CYS A 6 8.62 31.12 -41.80
N ILE A 7 8.94 31.27 -40.49
CA ILE A 7 9.48 30.18 -39.66
C ILE A 7 8.28 29.36 -39.16
N LEU A 8 8.10 28.19 -39.75
CA LEU A 8 7.12 27.21 -39.33
C LEU A 8 7.63 26.55 -38.05
N LEU A 9 7.12 26.99 -36.89
CA LEU A 9 7.42 26.40 -35.60
C LEU A 9 6.67 25.06 -35.49
N PHE A 10 7.36 23.95 -35.72
CA PHE A 10 6.83 22.62 -35.57
C PHE A 10 6.82 22.29 -34.06
N VAL A 11 5.71 22.56 -33.41
CA VAL A 11 5.49 22.12 -32.02
C VAL A 11 5.29 20.59 -32.02
N MET A 12 6.36 19.88 -31.73
CA MET A 12 6.28 18.44 -31.44
C MET A 12 5.48 18.25 -30.15
N LEU A 13 4.20 18.00 -30.29
CA LEU A 13 3.36 17.52 -29.22
C LEU A 13 3.81 16.10 -28.89
N GLN A 14 4.73 15.96 -27.92
CA GLN A 14 5.09 14.66 -27.38
C GLN A 14 3.88 14.15 -26.59
N ALA A 15 3.08 13.31 -27.22
CA ALA A 15 2.09 12.50 -26.52
C ALA A 15 2.86 11.62 -25.52
N HIS A 16 2.84 12.00 -24.25
CA HIS A 16 3.22 11.11 -23.17
C HIS A 16 2.19 9.98 -23.17
N LEU A 17 2.53 8.88 -23.84
CA LEU A 17 1.80 7.64 -23.66
C LEU A 17 1.91 7.31 -22.16
N PRO A 18 0.79 7.09 -21.45
CA PRO A 18 0.88 6.59 -20.10
C PRO A 18 1.70 5.30 -20.15
N ALA A 19 2.68 5.18 -19.24
CA ALA A 19 3.41 3.93 -19.06
C ALA A 19 2.37 2.82 -19.03
N SER A 20 2.50 1.83 -19.94
CA SER A 20 1.55 0.73 -20.05
C SER A 20 1.37 0.11 -18.68
N ALA A 21 0.18 0.25 -18.12
CA ALA A 21 -0.20 -0.49 -16.91
C ALA A 21 0.08 -1.96 -17.24
N GLU A 22 1.01 -2.56 -16.53
CA GLU A 22 1.38 -3.96 -16.74
C GLU A 22 0.18 -4.79 -16.30
N TYR A 23 -0.58 -5.27 -17.29
CA TYR A 23 -1.81 -6.00 -17.04
C TYR A 23 -1.48 -7.35 -16.39
N ALA A 24 -2.06 -7.60 -15.23
CA ALA A 24 -2.00 -8.93 -14.64
C ALA A 24 -2.58 -9.98 -15.61
N PRO A 25 -2.06 -11.21 -15.61
CA PRO A 25 -2.62 -12.30 -16.40
C PRO A 25 -4.12 -12.52 -16.11
N THR A 26 -4.88 -12.98 -17.09
CA THR A 26 -6.32 -13.22 -16.95
C THR A 26 -6.66 -14.07 -15.72
N LEU A 27 -5.87 -15.12 -15.45
CA LEU A 27 -6.03 -15.98 -14.27
C LEU A 27 -5.99 -15.16 -12.96
N VAL A 28 -5.06 -14.21 -12.84
CA VAL A 28 -4.93 -13.34 -11.66
C VAL A 28 -6.11 -12.38 -11.57
N GLN A 29 -6.53 -11.79 -12.70
CA GLN A 29 -7.69 -10.90 -12.75
C GLN A 29 -8.98 -11.64 -12.35
N ASP A 30 -9.17 -12.87 -12.81
CA ASP A 30 -10.33 -13.70 -12.48
C ASP A 30 -10.34 -14.05 -10.98
N SER A 31 -9.16 -14.35 -10.41
CA SER A 31 -9.03 -14.57 -8.97
C SER A 31 -9.46 -13.35 -8.15
N LEU A 32 -9.08 -12.16 -8.58
CA LEU A 32 -9.54 -10.93 -7.91
C LEU A 32 -11.05 -10.76 -8.02
N ARG A 33 -11.65 -11.02 -9.20
CA ARG A 33 -13.11 -10.92 -9.39
C ARG A 33 -13.89 -11.89 -8.51
N VAL A 34 -13.33 -13.08 -8.26
CA VAL A 34 -13.95 -14.05 -7.34
C VAL A 34 -13.90 -13.56 -5.89
N LEU A 35 -12.78 -12.98 -5.46
CA LEU A 35 -12.62 -12.49 -4.09
C LEU A 35 -13.41 -11.18 -3.85
N TYR A 36 -13.43 -10.30 -4.84
CA TYR A 36 -14.02 -8.97 -4.76
C TYR A 36 -14.87 -8.67 -6.01
N PRO A 37 -16.06 -9.27 -6.15
CA PRO A 37 -16.89 -9.12 -7.36
C PRO A 37 -17.29 -7.68 -7.68
N SER A 38 -17.40 -6.84 -6.65
CA SER A 38 -17.78 -5.43 -6.77
C SER A 38 -16.61 -4.45 -6.82
N ALA A 39 -15.36 -4.94 -6.77
CA ALA A 39 -14.20 -4.06 -6.76
C ALA A 39 -14.07 -3.29 -8.08
N GLN A 40 -13.99 -1.99 -7.97
CA GLN A 40 -13.58 -1.13 -9.07
C GLN A 40 -12.06 -1.01 -9.00
N ILE A 41 -11.36 -1.60 -9.97
CA ILE A 41 -9.89 -1.64 -9.96
C ILE A 41 -9.35 -0.26 -10.28
N VAL A 42 -8.50 0.25 -9.40
CA VAL A 42 -7.76 1.50 -9.60
C VAL A 42 -6.52 1.26 -10.45
N GLY A 43 -5.81 0.16 -10.25
CA GLY A 43 -4.64 -0.19 -11.02
C GLY A 43 -4.00 -1.53 -10.65
N TRP A 44 -3.14 -2.00 -11.56
CA TRP A 44 -2.28 -3.17 -11.36
C TRP A 44 -0.82 -2.71 -11.33
N SER A 45 -0.02 -3.35 -10.51
CA SER A 45 1.44 -3.17 -10.45
C SER A 45 2.12 -4.51 -10.14
N ILE A 46 3.46 -4.53 -10.19
CA ILE A 46 4.27 -5.67 -9.77
C ILE A 46 5.10 -5.23 -8.57
N ASP A 47 5.14 -6.10 -7.55
CA ASP A 47 6.01 -5.98 -6.40
C ASP A 47 6.79 -7.29 -6.25
N ASN A 48 8.10 -7.24 -6.52
CA ASN A 48 8.96 -8.39 -6.70
C ASN A 48 8.43 -9.33 -7.82
N SER A 49 7.88 -10.47 -7.47
CA SER A 49 7.30 -11.46 -8.41
C SER A 49 5.79 -11.57 -8.29
N TYR A 50 5.15 -10.68 -7.54
CA TYR A 50 3.72 -10.70 -7.29
C TYR A 50 2.99 -9.63 -8.09
N TYR A 51 1.80 -9.96 -8.58
CA TYR A 51 0.85 -9.01 -9.16
C TYR A 51 0.05 -8.34 -8.05
N VAL A 52 0.00 -7.03 -8.04
CA VAL A 52 -0.69 -6.25 -7.00
C VAL A 52 -1.88 -5.53 -7.61
N ALA A 53 -3.06 -5.83 -7.10
CA ALA A 53 -4.28 -5.11 -7.42
C ALA A 53 -4.55 -4.03 -6.37
N GLY A 54 -4.65 -2.76 -6.79
CA GLY A 54 -5.07 -1.64 -5.95
C GLY A 54 -6.49 -1.21 -6.29
N PHE A 55 -7.37 -1.09 -5.30
CA PHE A 55 -8.78 -0.72 -5.48
C PHE A 55 -9.39 -0.20 -4.18
N LYS A 56 -10.57 0.42 -4.27
CA LYS A 56 -11.39 0.77 -3.10
C LYS A 56 -12.40 -0.32 -2.79
N HIS A 57 -12.52 -0.67 -1.51
CA HIS A 57 -13.53 -1.61 -1.01
C HIS A 57 -14.03 -1.16 0.36
N ASN A 58 -15.36 -1.08 0.52
CA ASN A 58 -16.02 -0.64 1.76
C ASN A 58 -15.49 0.70 2.33
N GLY A 59 -15.06 1.61 1.45
CA GLY A 59 -14.54 2.93 1.85
C GLY A 59 -13.03 3.00 2.07
N PHE A 60 -12.36 1.85 2.18
CA PHE A 60 -10.91 1.77 2.40
C PHE A 60 -10.15 1.56 1.10
N ASP A 61 -8.93 2.04 1.03
CA ASP A 61 -7.97 1.66 0.00
C ASP A 61 -7.41 0.27 0.32
N MET A 62 -7.47 -0.61 -0.66
CA MET A 62 -6.98 -1.99 -0.53
C MET A 62 -5.93 -2.32 -1.56
N LYS A 63 -5.00 -3.19 -1.17
CA LYS A 63 -4.05 -3.84 -2.07
C LYS A 63 -4.08 -5.35 -1.84
N VAL A 64 -4.05 -6.12 -2.92
CA VAL A 64 -4.00 -7.59 -2.86
C VAL A 64 -2.88 -8.09 -3.73
N TRP A 65 -1.97 -8.87 -3.15
CA TRP A 65 -0.86 -9.52 -3.85
C TRP A 65 -1.24 -10.93 -4.27
N PHE A 66 -0.97 -11.25 -5.51
CA PHE A 66 -1.22 -12.57 -6.12
C PHE A 66 0.08 -13.16 -6.66
N ASP A 67 0.26 -14.46 -6.49
CA ASP A 67 1.30 -15.17 -7.20
C ASP A 67 0.92 -15.41 -8.68
N ASN A 68 1.85 -15.96 -9.46
CA ASN A 68 1.63 -16.25 -10.88
C ASN A 68 0.58 -17.34 -11.17
N LYS A 69 0.07 -18.01 -10.13
CA LYS A 69 -1.02 -19.00 -10.20
C LYS A 69 -2.37 -18.42 -9.78
N GLY A 70 -2.45 -17.10 -9.57
CA GLY A 70 -3.66 -16.43 -9.15
C GLY A 70 -4.03 -16.66 -7.68
N ARG A 71 -3.15 -17.20 -6.84
CA ARG A 71 -3.42 -17.35 -5.40
C ARG A 71 -3.04 -16.04 -4.71
N TRP A 72 -3.96 -15.51 -3.92
CA TRP A 72 -3.62 -14.36 -3.06
C TRP A 72 -2.65 -14.80 -1.96
N VAL A 73 -1.66 -13.96 -1.69
CA VAL A 73 -0.59 -14.23 -0.71
C VAL A 73 -0.55 -13.21 0.40
N MET A 74 -1.02 -11.99 0.14
CA MET A 74 -1.11 -10.91 1.11
C MET A 74 -2.23 -9.95 0.71
N LYS A 75 -2.91 -9.37 1.71
CA LYS A 75 -3.85 -8.25 1.54
C LYS A 75 -3.49 -7.14 2.49
N GLN A 76 -3.68 -5.92 2.07
CA GLN A 76 -3.58 -4.73 2.90
C GLN A 76 -4.87 -3.94 2.81
N THR A 77 -5.33 -3.47 3.96
CA THR A 77 -6.42 -2.51 4.08
C THR A 77 -5.88 -1.29 4.81
N ASP A 78 -5.90 -0.16 4.14
CA ASP A 78 -5.48 1.11 4.72
C ASP A 78 -6.62 1.67 5.58
N TRP A 79 -6.43 1.63 6.89
CA TRP A 79 -7.38 2.16 7.87
C TRP A 79 -7.13 3.63 8.20
N GLN A 80 -5.92 4.12 7.96
CA GLN A 80 -5.46 5.51 8.18
C GLN A 80 -5.45 5.97 9.64
N VAL A 81 -6.39 5.48 10.46
CA VAL A 81 -6.57 5.94 11.85
C VAL A 81 -6.64 4.77 12.84
N MET A 82 -6.22 5.04 14.09
CA MET A 82 -6.19 4.02 15.15
C MET A 82 -7.58 3.54 15.59
N ASP A 83 -8.63 4.33 15.38
CA ASP A 83 -10.00 3.97 15.76
C ASP A 83 -10.56 2.76 14.99
N GLU A 84 -9.96 2.43 13.85
CA GLU A 84 -10.29 1.23 13.06
C GLU A 84 -9.52 -0.02 13.53
N ALA A 85 -8.49 0.14 14.36
CA ALA A 85 -7.70 -0.97 14.87
C ALA A 85 -8.49 -1.78 15.93
N PRO A 86 -8.19 -3.08 16.11
CA PRO A 86 -8.76 -3.85 17.20
C PRO A 86 -8.49 -3.21 18.56
N ASP A 87 -9.46 -3.31 19.48
CA ASP A 87 -9.38 -2.75 20.83
C ASP A 87 -8.07 -3.10 21.55
N ALA A 88 -7.59 -4.33 21.37
CA ALA A 88 -6.34 -4.80 21.97
C ALA A 88 -5.11 -4.03 21.45
N VAL A 89 -5.06 -3.77 20.14
CA VAL A 89 -3.98 -2.99 19.51
C VAL A 89 -4.07 -1.53 19.94
N TYR A 90 -5.27 -0.95 19.86
CA TYR A 90 -5.54 0.41 20.31
C TYR A 90 -5.10 0.62 21.76
N HIS A 91 -5.48 -0.31 22.66
CA HIS A 91 -5.12 -0.25 24.07
C HIS A 91 -3.60 -0.35 24.27
N THR A 92 -2.93 -1.33 23.64
CA THR A 92 -1.48 -1.49 23.79
C THR A 92 -0.71 -0.28 23.25
N PHE A 93 -1.16 0.30 22.14
CA PHE A 93 -0.56 1.52 21.60
C PHE A 93 -0.76 2.70 22.57
N THR A 94 -2.00 2.94 23.00
CA THR A 94 -2.38 4.12 23.83
C THR A 94 -1.69 4.11 25.19
N PHE A 95 -1.47 2.94 25.79
CA PHE A 95 -0.79 2.81 27.08
C PHE A 95 0.67 2.36 26.95
N GLY A 96 1.18 2.26 25.75
CA GLY A 96 2.55 1.86 25.44
C GLY A 96 3.54 3.03 25.35
N PRO A 97 4.81 2.71 25.04
CA PRO A 97 5.88 3.71 24.99
C PRO A 97 5.77 4.68 23.82
N TYR A 98 4.91 4.40 22.84
CA TYR A 98 4.71 5.22 21.63
C TYR A 98 3.43 6.05 21.67
N SER A 99 2.75 6.13 22.81
CA SER A 99 1.43 6.76 22.95
C SER A 99 1.41 8.28 22.72
N THR A 100 2.57 8.93 22.77
CA THR A 100 2.72 10.37 22.53
C THR A 100 3.18 10.70 21.11
N ASP A 101 3.50 9.71 20.32
CA ASP A 101 4.01 9.89 18.96
C ASP A 101 2.84 10.10 17.98
N GLU A 102 3.10 10.83 16.91
CA GLU A 102 2.09 11.10 15.88
C GLU A 102 1.83 9.84 15.05
N VAL A 103 0.57 9.40 15.00
CA VAL A 103 0.16 8.30 14.09
C VAL A 103 0.02 8.87 12.68
N LEU A 104 0.82 8.35 11.75
CA LEU A 104 0.85 8.75 10.35
C LEU A 104 -0.02 7.85 9.46
N ASP A 105 -0.08 6.56 9.79
CA ASP A 105 -0.86 5.57 9.05
C ASP A 105 -1.15 4.33 9.89
N VAL A 106 -2.25 3.64 9.59
CA VAL A 106 -2.62 2.36 10.20
C VAL A 106 -3.09 1.40 9.12
N THR A 107 -2.37 0.31 8.94
CA THR A 107 -2.63 -0.69 7.90
C THR A 107 -2.88 -2.07 8.51
N LEU A 108 -4.03 -2.70 8.17
CA LEU A 108 -4.23 -4.13 8.38
C LEU A 108 -3.52 -4.93 7.28
N VAL A 109 -2.74 -5.93 7.68
CA VAL A 109 -2.08 -6.87 6.76
C VAL A 109 -2.53 -8.29 7.05
N GLU A 110 -3.09 -8.96 6.06
CA GLU A 110 -3.65 -10.31 6.18
C GLU A 110 -2.93 -11.29 5.26
N PHE A 111 -2.84 -12.54 5.70
CA PHE A 111 -2.19 -13.65 5.00
C PHE A 111 -3.09 -14.89 4.99
N PRO A 112 -2.98 -15.79 3.97
CA PRO A 112 -3.83 -16.99 3.91
C PRO A 112 -3.58 -17.99 5.03
N LYS A 113 -2.38 -18.01 5.62
CA LYS A 113 -1.93 -19.06 6.55
C LYS A 113 -1.16 -18.54 7.76
N GLN A 114 -1.04 -17.24 7.91
CA GLN A 114 -0.36 -16.60 9.04
C GLN A 114 -1.34 -15.69 9.77
N GLN A 115 -1.02 -15.34 11.00
CA GLN A 115 -1.79 -14.35 11.74
C GLN A 115 -1.74 -12.99 11.03
N ALA A 116 -2.87 -12.30 10.99
CA ALA A 116 -2.95 -10.94 10.53
C ALA A 116 -2.16 -10.01 11.48
N GLN A 117 -1.66 -8.93 10.91
CA GLN A 117 -0.90 -7.92 11.64
C GLN A 117 -1.51 -6.55 11.40
N VAL A 118 -1.45 -5.70 12.41
CA VAL A 118 -1.72 -4.27 12.30
C VAL A 118 -0.39 -3.55 12.31
N VAL A 119 -0.12 -2.76 11.28
CA VAL A 119 1.09 -1.94 11.20
C VAL A 119 0.70 -0.49 11.44
N VAL A 120 1.25 0.09 12.50
CA VAL A 120 1.07 1.51 12.84
C VAL A 120 2.34 2.25 12.47
N GLN A 121 2.25 3.18 11.52
CA GLN A 121 3.35 4.08 11.20
C GLN A 121 3.25 5.32 12.10
N ILE A 122 4.35 5.66 12.74
CA ILE A 122 4.44 6.81 13.64
C ILE A 122 5.60 7.73 13.27
N GLY A 123 5.40 9.03 13.52
CA GLY A 123 6.46 10.03 13.54
C GLY A 123 6.84 10.34 14.99
N ILE A 124 8.13 10.27 15.30
CA ILE A 124 8.62 10.62 16.65
C ILE A 124 8.62 12.15 16.78
N ASP A 125 7.92 12.62 17.80
CA ASP A 125 7.82 14.06 18.07
C ASP A 125 9.20 14.72 18.25
N ASN A 126 9.39 15.87 17.57
CA ASN A 126 10.64 16.63 17.52
C ASN A 126 11.87 15.90 16.90
N ALA A 127 11.67 14.83 16.17
CA ALA A 127 12.72 14.17 15.40
C ALA A 127 12.20 13.84 13.99
N ASP A 128 13.02 14.06 12.96
CA ASP A 128 12.73 13.57 11.60
C ASP A 128 12.88 12.03 11.56
N THR A 129 12.17 11.33 12.46
CA THR A 129 12.33 9.90 12.67
C THR A 129 10.97 9.23 12.59
N GLU A 130 10.88 8.22 11.72
CA GLU A 130 9.66 7.43 11.54
C GLU A 130 9.89 5.96 11.90
N TYR A 131 8.88 5.34 12.50
CA TYR A 131 8.84 3.92 12.79
C TYR A 131 7.59 3.27 12.24
N GLN A 132 7.69 1.99 11.91
CA GLN A 132 6.59 1.08 11.71
C GLN A 132 6.55 0.07 12.86
N LEU A 133 5.43 0.06 13.58
CA LEU A 133 5.16 -0.82 14.72
C LEU A 133 4.25 -1.95 14.25
N PHE A 134 4.67 -3.19 14.44
CA PHE A 134 3.95 -4.38 13.97
C PHE A 134 3.28 -5.05 15.17
N TYR A 135 1.95 -5.07 15.18
CA TYR A 135 1.14 -5.70 16.22
C TYR A 135 0.43 -6.94 15.69
N LEU A 136 0.29 -7.97 16.52
CA LEU A 136 -0.71 -9.01 16.31
C LEU A 136 -2.10 -8.48 16.68
N MET A 137 -3.15 -9.18 16.24
CA MET A 137 -4.55 -8.78 16.48
C MET A 137 -4.93 -8.76 17.96
N ASP A 138 -4.19 -9.46 18.82
CA ASP A 138 -4.36 -9.48 20.28
C ASP A 138 -3.61 -8.35 21.01
N GLY A 139 -2.94 -7.47 20.25
CA GLY A 139 -2.23 -6.32 20.76
C GLY A 139 -0.75 -6.57 21.09
N GLU A 140 -0.21 -7.76 20.87
CA GLU A 140 1.22 -8.00 21.06
C GLU A 140 2.06 -7.21 20.02
N LEU A 141 2.96 -6.35 20.49
CA LEU A 141 3.95 -5.67 19.65
C LEU A 141 5.09 -6.65 19.33
N ILE A 142 5.14 -7.13 18.09
CA ILE A 142 6.12 -8.14 17.67
C ILE A 142 7.37 -7.56 17.01
N ASN A 143 7.30 -6.32 16.50
CA ASN A 143 8.44 -5.66 15.85
C ASN A 143 8.25 -4.14 15.83
N ALA A 144 9.38 -3.42 15.84
CA ALA A 144 9.45 -1.98 15.60
C ALA A 144 10.60 -1.69 14.63
N ARG A 145 10.31 -1.15 13.46
CA ARG A 145 11.27 -0.89 12.38
C ARG A 145 11.43 0.60 12.15
N ASN A 146 12.66 1.11 12.22
CA ASN A 146 12.96 2.47 11.79
C ASN A 146 12.89 2.56 10.26
N VAL A 147 12.11 3.52 9.75
CA VAL A 147 11.88 3.74 8.31
C VAL A 147 12.25 5.14 7.84
N THR A 148 12.90 5.93 8.69
CA THR A 148 13.27 7.34 8.47
C THR A 148 13.97 7.58 7.13
N ASN A 149 14.93 6.75 6.78
CA ASN A 149 15.75 6.89 5.56
C ASN A 149 15.53 5.73 4.58
N SER A 150 14.42 5.02 4.71
CA SER A 150 14.10 3.88 3.87
C SER A 150 12.71 4.06 3.24
N SER A 151 12.42 3.24 2.22
CA SER A 151 11.06 3.15 1.76
C SER A 151 10.16 2.66 2.90
N ASN A 152 9.19 3.46 3.30
CA ASN A 152 8.14 3.09 4.26
C ASN A 152 7.03 2.23 3.62
N ILE A 153 7.20 1.82 2.37
CA ILE A 153 6.24 0.98 1.67
C ILE A 153 6.18 -0.40 2.32
N LEU A 154 4.98 -0.77 2.73
CA LEU A 154 4.66 -2.11 3.17
C LEU A 154 4.42 -2.99 1.93
N GLY A 155 5.40 -3.76 1.53
CA GLY A 155 5.37 -4.59 0.34
C GLY A 155 5.75 -6.05 0.59
N ALA A 156 5.88 -6.82 -0.50
CA ALA A 156 6.27 -8.22 -0.42
C ALA A 156 7.59 -8.43 0.34
N SER A 157 8.57 -7.55 0.16
CA SER A 157 9.87 -7.65 0.84
C SER A 157 9.80 -7.46 2.36
N THR A 158 8.68 -6.94 2.88
CA THR A 158 8.49 -6.77 4.33
C THR A 158 7.95 -8.04 4.98
N PHE A 159 7.14 -8.84 4.25
CA PHE A 159 6.33 -9.90 4.84
C PHE A 159 6.52 -11.27 4.17
N LEU A 160 6.98 -11.32 2.91
CA LEU A 160 7.09 -12.50 2.08
C LEU A 160 8.55 -12.81 1.71
#